data_41cd9ce97aca7732b4c6aa71d45bea5d
#
_entry.id   41cd9ce97aca7732b4c6aa71d45bea5d
#
_cell.length_a   1.000
_cell.length_b   1.000
_cell.length_c   1.000
_cell.angle_alpha   90.00
_cell.angle_beta   90.00
_cell.angle_gamma   90.00
#
_symmetry.space_group_name_H-M   'P 1'
#
loop_
_entity.id
_entity.type
_entity.pdbx_description
1 polymer ?
#
loop_
_entity_poly.entity_id
_entity_poly.type
_entity_poly.pdbx_seq_one_letter_code
_entity_poly.pdbx_strand_id
1 'polypeptide(L)'
;MRQFVSAASPNSKGLLEIGGKDFHYLRNVLRLSVGDMLVLSLPGGLSQESTLCKVDDGAKKLTLQVCSSQSKDGASSDSAAFSQAQNVGASRSRLVLLQFIPKPPKMELIVRQATECGVAAIVPVIGDYTQGGSEKALQKSDRFERIVREARQQSGSLVATKIFEPRKLSAALDLIDEIAPGALKAFLYERTEKTVPLAAALELEKGRRDNDACVYAVGSEGGISPSECELFLARGFKAVHFNTNILRCETAALYAAAAIQSALDN
;
A
#
# COMPACT_ATOMS: atom_id res chain seq x y z
N MET A 1 19.92 2.60 1.98
CA MET A 1 19.91 4.03 1.62
C MET A 1 18.87 4.72 2.52
N ARG A 2 19.16 5.91 3.08
CA ARG A 2 18.20 6.60 3.96
C ARG A 2 17.06 7.18 3.11
N GLN A 3 15.82 7.13 3.61
CA GLN A 3 14.64 7.65 2.90
C GLN A 3 13.84 8.60 3.79
N PHE A 4 13.20 9.57 3.17
CA PHE A 4 12.26 10.48 3.83
C PHE A 4 11.04 10.75 2.94
N VAL A 5 9.85 10.70 3.53
CA VAL A 5 8.58 10.99 2.85
C VAL A 5 8.19 12.45 3.16
N SER A 6 8.28 13.31 2.16
CA SER A 6 7.93 14.73 2.29
C SER A 6 6.45 14.98 2.01
N ALA A 7 5.82 15.84 2.82
CA ALA A 7 4.49 16.36 2.54
C ALA A 7 4.50 17.56 1.58
N ALA A 8 5.70 18.15 1.32
CA ALA A 8 5.87 19.31 0.47
C ALA A 8 6.69 18.97 -0.78
N SER A 9 6.45 19.70 -1.85
CA SER A 9 7.24 19.63 -3.08
C SER A 9 8.39 20.64 -3.07
N PRO A 10 9.50 20.37 -3.78
CA PRO A 10 10.57 21.33 -3.96
C PRO A 10 10.08 22.59 -4.68
N ASN A 11 10.74 23.71 -4.42
CA ASN A 11 10.51 24.95 -5.16
C ASN A 11 11.07 24.88 -6.59
N SER A 12 10.91 25.95 -7.38
CA SER A 12 11.38 26.05 -8.78
C SER A 12 12.90 25.86 -8.96
N LYS A 13 13.68 25.99 -7.88
CA LYS A 13 15.14 25.77 -7.86
C LYS A 13 15.51 24.36 -7.39
N GLY A 14 14.54 23.48 -7.18
CA GLY A 14 14.77 22.13 -6.66
C GLY A 14 15.12 22.08 -5.17
N LEU A 15 14.87 23.16 -4.43
CA LEU A 15 15.15 23.22 -2.99
C LEU A 15 13.89 22.89 -2.20
N LEU A 16 14.05 22.03 -1.20
CA LEU A 16 13.00 21.64 -0.25
C LEU A 16 13.44 22.03 1.17
N GLU A 17 12.68 22.93 1.81
CA GLU A 17 12.88 23.27 3.21
C GLU A 17 12.02 22.38 4.09
N ILE A 18 12.64 21.82 5.13
CA ILE A 18 12.01 20.91 6.10
C ILE A 18 12.21 21.48 7.50
N GLY A 19 11.11 21.55 8.26
CA GLY A 19 11.11 22.06 9.64
C GLY A 19 10.25 21.23 10.58
N GLY A 20 10.09 21.71 11.82
CA GLY A 20 9.20 21.11 12.81
C GLY A 20 9.60 19.68 13.22
N LYS A 21 8.62 18.76 13.24
CA LYS A 21 8.86 17.36 13.64
C LYS A 21 9.79 16.64 12.69
N ASP A 22 9.69 16.93 11.39
CA ASP A 22 10.50 16.31 10.34
C ASP A 22 11.97 16.73 10.43
N PHE A 23 12.26 17.99 10.86
CA PHE A 23 13.62 18.42 11.20
C PHE A 23 14.21 17.55 12.31
N HIS A 24 13.47 17.35 13.41
CA HIS A 24 13.94 16.51 14.51
C HIS A 24 14.20 15.07 14.09
N TYR A 25 13.33 14.50 13.24
CA TYR A 25 13.52 13.17 12.72
C TYR A 25 14.79 13.07 11.87
N LEU A 26 14.96 13.95 10.89
CA LEU A 26 16.13 13.92 10.00
C LEU A 26 17.44 14.23 10.74
N ARG A 27 17.42 15.21 11.66
CA ARG A 27 18.60 15.65 12.38
C ARG A 27 19.01 14.72 13.52
N ASN A 28 18.04 14.29 14.35
CA ASN A 28 18.31 13.58 15.61
C ASN A 28 18.17 12.06 15.48
N VAL A 29 17.23 11.56 14.67
CA VAL A 29 17.01 10.13 14.48
C VAL A 29 17.88 9.60 13.35
N LEU A 30 17.81 10.18 12.16
CA LEU A 30 18.63 9.81 11.01
C LEU A 30 20.04 10.38 11.09
N ARG A 31 20.29 11.37 11.94
CA ARG A 31 21.59 12.01 12.18
C ARG A 31 22.25 12.51 10.91
N LEU A 32 21.45 13.18 10.06
CA LEU A 32 21.94 13.72 8.80
C LEU A 32 22.84 14.94 9.02
N SER A 33 23.88 15.03 8.21
CA SER A 33 24.82 16.13 8.11
C SER A 33 24.85 16.72 6.71
N VAL A 34 25.31 17.95 6.57
CA VAL A 34 25.48 18.59 5.25
C VAL A 34 26.36 17.70 4.36
N GLY A 35 25.91 17.44 3.14
CA GLY A 35 26.53 16.52 2.19
C GLY A 35 25.93 15.11 2.19
N ASP A 36 25.14 14.74 3.20
CA ASP A 36 24.49 13.43 3.21
C ASP A 36 23.41 13.35 2.13
N MET A 37 23.31 12.17 1.51
CA MET A 37 22.31 11.85 0.49
C MET A 37 21.18 11.02 1.08
N LEU A 38 19.96 11.29 0.59
CA LEU A 38 18.78 10.49 0.92
C LEU A 38 17.80 10.47 -0.26
N VAL A 39 16.96 9.44 -0.29
CA VAL A 39 15.85 9.36 -1.23
C VAL A 39 14.67 10.12 -0.64
N LEU A 40 14.16 11.11 -1.38
CA LEU A 40 12.92 11.81 -1.07
C LEU A 40 11.77 11.17 -1.83
N SER A 41 10.75 10.75 -1.08
CA SER A 41 9.44 10.46 -1.66
C SER A 41 8.59 11.72 -1.57
N LEU A 42 8.28 12.29 -2.72
CA LEU A 42 7.50 13.52 -2.87
C LEU A 42 6.00 13.23 -2.97
N PRO A 43 5.13 14.24 -2.78
CA PRO A 43 3.71 14.11 -3.09
C PRO A 43 3.50 13.60 -4.52
N GLY A 44 2.51 12.71 -4.72
CA GLY A 44 2.28 12.05 -6.02
C GLY A 44 3.12 10.79 -6.25
N GLY A 45 3.90 10.33 -5.25
CA GLY A 45 4.62 9.05 -5.31
C GLY A 45 5.96 9.09 -6.03
N LEU A 46 6.41 10.27 -6.48
CA LEU A 46 7.72 10.44 -7.09
C LEU A 46 8.82 10.30 -6.05
N SER A 47 9.81 9.46 -6.32
CA SER A 47 11.01 9.33 -5.48
C SER A 47 12.20 9.92 -6.22
N GLN A 48 12.95 10.81 -5.56
CA GLN A 48 14.09 11.49 -6.12
C GLN A 48 15.27 11.50 -5.13
N GLU A 49 16.47 11.38 -5.65
CA GLU A 49 17.67 11.58 -4.83
C GLU A 49 17.81 13.04 -4.44
N SER A 50 18.25 13.27 -3.23
CA SER A 50 18.47 14.60 -2.69
C SER A 50 19.70 14.64 -1.80
N THR A 51 20.32 15.80 -1.72
CA THR A 51 21.47 16.07 -0.89
C THR A 51 21.12 17.12 0.15
N LEU A 52 21.50 16.92 1.40
CA LEU A 52 21.35 17.91 2.47
C LEU A 52 22.37 19.05 2.26
N CYS A 53 21.89 20.22 1.85
CA CYS A 53 22.74 21.38 1.54
C CYS A 53 22.95 22.31 2.73
N LYS A 54 21.95 22.43 3.63
CA LYS A 54 22.02 23.37 4.75
C LYS A 54 21.30 22.82 5.96
N VAL A 55 21.89 23.04 7.13
CA VAL A 55 21.29 22.83 8.46
C VAL A 55 21.27 24.14 9.20
N ASP A 56 20.12 24.53 9.69
CA ASP A 56 19.93 25.67 10.57
C ASP A 56 19.34 25.18 11.90
N ASP A 57 20.22 24.89 12.84
CA ASP A 57 19.82 24.36 14.15
C ASP A 57 19.08 25.42 14.98
N GLY A 58 19.34 26.73 14.75
CA GLY A 58 18.65 27.82 15.43
C GLY A 58 17.20 27.97 14.97
N ALA A 59 16.99 27.96 13.65
CA ALA A 59 15.65 28.02 13.04
C ALA A 59 14.97 26.66 13.01
N LYS A 60 15.66 25.57 13.40
CA LYS A 60 15.20 24.18 13.28
C LYS A 60 14.72 23.84 11.87
N LYS A 61 15.56 24.16 10.86
CA LYS A 61 15.29 23.92 9.45
C LYS A 61 16.45 23.21 8.76
N LEU A 62 16.08 22.35 7.80
CA LEU A 62 16.97 21.69 6.86
C LEU A 62 16.63 22.13 5.45
N THR A 63 17.63 22.26 4.57
CA THR A 63 17.40 22.48 3.14
C THR A 63 18.02 21.33 2.36
N LEU A 64 17.16 20.64 1.59
CA LEU A 64 17.56 19.58 0.69
C LEU A 64 17.56 20.09 -0.74
N GLN A 65 18.61 19.76 -1.50
CA GLN A 65 18.67 19.94 -2.95
C GLN A 65 18.22 18.64 -3.60
N VAL A 66 17.15 18.69 -4.36
CA VAL A 66 16.63 17.56 -5.13
C VAL A 66 17.31 17.52 -6.49
N CYS A 67 17.84 16.35 -6.87
CA CYS A 67 18.41 16.14 -8.19
C CYS A 67 17.29 16.03 -9.21
N SER A 68 17.27 16.92 -10.22
CA SER A 68 16.24 16.91 -11.25
C SER A 68 16.49 15.78 -12.24
N SER A 69 15.77 14.68 -12.10
CA SER A 69 15.46 13.79 -13.21
C SER A 69 14.12 14.20 -13.78
N GLN A 70 14.12 14.75 -15.00
CA GLN A 70 12.89 15.17 -15.67
C GLN A 70 12.07 13.95 -16.09
N SER A 71 10.83 13.85 -15.63
CA SER A 71 9.74 13.30 -16.41
C SER A 71 8.49 14.13 -16.14
N LYS A 72 8.12 14.90 -17.17
CA LYS A 72 6.81 15.54 -17.28
C LYS A 72 5.82 14.47 -17.68
N ASP A 73 4.66 14.41 -17.02
CA ASP A 73 3.37 14.56 -17.70
C ASP A 73 2.26 14.41 -16.66
N GLY A 74 1.36 15.39 -16.71
CA GLY A 74 0.18 15.41 -15.86
C GLY A 74 -0.95 14.60 -16.47
N ALA A 75 -1.60 13.80 -15.63
CA ALA A 75 -2.93 13.30 -15.92
C ALA A 75 -3.69 13.12 -14.61
N SER A 76 -4.81 13.80 -14.51
CA SER A 76 -5.74 13.76 -13.40
C SER A 76 -6.80 12.69 -13.66
N SER A 77 -6.57 11.47 -13.20
CA SER A 77 -7.59 10.47 -12.92
C SER A 77 -7.05 9.53 -11.84
N ASP A 78 -7.93 8.93 -11.05
CA ASP A 78 -7.53 8.00 -9.98
C ASP A 78 -6.68 6.83 -10.50
N SER A 79 -6.93 6.36 -11.71
CA SER A 79 -6.16 5.33 -12.40
C SER A 79 -4.77 5.80 -12.82
N ALA A 80 -4.63 7.03 -13.30
CA ALA A 80 -3.35 7.60 -13.72
C ALA A 80 -2.41 7.88 -12.53
N ALA A 81 -2.95 8.43 -11.41
CA ALA A 81 -2.20 8.63 -10.18
C ALA A 81 -1.72 7.30 -9.59
N PHE A 82 -2.52 6.24 -9.71
CA PHE A 82 -2.14 4.89 -9.28
C PHE A 82 -1.03 4.28 -10.15
N SER A 83 -1.06 4.53 -11.46
CA SER A 83 -0.03 4.04 -12.39
C SER A 83 1.31 4.76 -12.26
N GLN A 84 1.32 6.06 -11.93
CA GLN A 84 2.56 6.84 -11.76
C GLN A 84 3.33 6.51 -10.47
N ALA A 85 2.64 6.12 -9.40
CA ALA A 85 3.28 5.71 -8.15
C ALA A 85 4.13 4.43 -8.26
N GLN A 86 4.13 3.77 -9.43
CA GLN A 86 4.70 2.44 -9.64
C GLN A 86 6.09 2.43 -10.32
N ASN A 87 6.54 3.56 -10.86
CA ASN A 87 7.79 3.59 -11.63
C ASN A 87 9.07 3.61 -10.77
N VAL A 88 8.96 3.45 -9.46
CA VAL A 88 10.11 3.45 -8.55
C VAL A 88 10.25 2.09 -7.89
N GLY A 89 11.08 1.26 -8.47
CA GLY A 89 11.40 -0.09 -8.01
C GLY A 89 10.90 -1.18 -8.97
N ALA A 90 11.36 -1.15 -10.20
CA ALA A 90 10.94 -1.97 -11.33
C ALA A 90 11.27 -3.47 -11.18
N SER A 91 10.90 -4.13 -10.09
CA SER A 91 11.03 -5.60 -9.99
C SER A 91 10.13 -6.26 -8.95
N ARG A 92 9.13 -5.59 -8.39
CA ARG A 92 8.24 -6.26 -7.42
C ARG A 92 6.81 -6.28 -7.92
N SER A 93 6.20 -7.46 -7.86
CA SER A 93 4.79 -7.66 -8.15
C SER A 93 3.91 -6.71 -7.35
N ARG A 94 2.97 -6.08 -8.03
CA ARG A 94 2.06 -5.10 -7.45
C ARG A 94 0.95 -5.76 -6.64
N LEU A 95 0.97 -5.60 -5.32
CA LEU A 95 -0.07 -6.13 -4.44
C LEU A 95 -1.20 -5.13 -4.23
N VAL A 96 -2.43 -5.59 -4.37
CA VAL A 96 -3.66 -4.85 -4.03
C VAL A 96 -4.46 -5.66 -3.00
N LEU A 97 -4.76 -5.04 -1.87
CA LEU A 97 -5.53 -5.65 -0.79
C LEU A 97 -6.99 -5.16 -0.83
N LEU A 98 -7.94 -6.07 -1.01
CA LEU A 98 -9.35 -5.87 -0.70
C LEU A 98 -9.57 -6.25 0.78
N GLN A 99 -9.68 -5.26 1.66
CA GLN A 99 -9.85 -5.52 3.10
C GLN A 99 -11.30 -5.27 3.53
N PHE A 100 -12.02 -6.33 3.88
CA PHE A 100 -13.30 -6.18 4.57
C PHE A 100 -13.09 -5.45 5.88
N ILE A 101 -13.86 -4.39 6.11
CA ILE A 101 -13.62 -3.45 7.20
C ILE A 101 -13.75 -4.13 8.55
N PRO A 102 -12.65 -4.29 9.31
CA PRO A 102 -12.67 -4.77 10.69
C PRO A 102 -12.90 -3.61 11.65
N LYS A 103 -12.82 -3.88 12.95
CA LYS A 103 -12.80 -2.82 13.98
C LYS A 103 -11.66 -1.82 13.73
N PRO A 104 -11.88 -0.51 13.99
CA PRO A 104 -10.91 0.54 13.64
C PRO A 104 -9.46 0.30 14.08
N PRO A 105 -9.15 -0.17 15.30
CA PRO A 105 -7.77 -0.41 15.71
C PRO A 105 -7.06 -1.48 14.86
N LYS A 106 -7.79 -2.49 14.40
CA LYS A 106 -7.23 -3.52 13.53
C LYS A 106 -6.98 -3.00 12.12
N MET A 107 -7.88 -2.15 11.61
CA MET A 107 -7.68 -1.52 10.30
C MET A 107 -6.42 -0.66 10.28
N GLU A 108 -6.14 0.09 11.34
CA GLU A 108 -4.91 0.88 11.46
C GLU A 108 -3.65 -0.01 11.45
N LEU A 109 -3.71 -1.15 12.14
CA LEU A 109 -2.63 -2.13 12.14
C LEU A 109 -2.42 -2.72 10.73
N ILE A 110 -3.50 -3.10 10.05
CA ILE A 110 -3.46 -3.63 8.68
C ILE A 110 -2.85 -2.60 7.73
N VAL A 111 -3.30 -1.35 7.78
CA VAL A 111 -2.76 -0.28 6.93
C VAL A 111 -1.25 -0.10 7.15
N ARG A 112 -0.80 -0.08 8.40
CA ARG A 112 0.62 0.03 8.74
C ARG A 112 1.42 -1.14 8.15
N GLN A 113 1.03 -2.37 8.47
CA GLN A 113 1.74 -3.58 8.06
C GLN A 113 1.72 -3.77 6.53
N ALA A 114 0.58 -3.54 5.89
CA ALA A 114 0.47 -3.61 4.43
C ALA A 114 1.39 -2.58 3.75
N THR A 115 1.50 -1.37 4.31
CA THR A 115 2.42 -0.34 3.81
C THR A 115 3.88 -0.75 3.98
N GLU A 116 4.25 -1.31 5.13
CA GLU A 116 5.59 -1.84 5.39
C GLU A 116 5.96 -2.94 4.40
N CYS A 117 5.01 -3.81 4.06
CA CYS A 117 5.16 -4.85 3.04
C CYS A 117 5.11 -4.33 1.60
N GLY A 118 4.89 -3.03 1.38
CA GLY A 118 4.85 -2.47 0.03
C GLY A 118 3.59 -2.81 -0.77
N VAL A 119 2.45 -3.04 -0.10
CA VAL A 119 1.15 -3.15 -0.76
C VAL A 119 0.83 -1.85 -1.47
N ALA A 120 0.55 -1.89 -2.77
CA ALA A 120 0.36 -0.70 -3.59
C ALA A 120 -0.99 -0.01 -3.34
N ALA A 121 -2.02 -0.79 -3.04
CA ALA A 121 -3.34 -0.24 -2.74
C ALA A 121 -4.09 -1.07 -1.71
N ILE A 122 -4.90 -0.37 -0.90
CA ILE A 122 -5.87 -0.96 0.02
C ILE A 122 -7.24 -0.43 -0.35
N VAL A 123 -8.17 -1.33 -0.65
CA VAL A 123 -9.57 -1.02 -0.93
C VAL A 123 -10.41 -1.54 0.24
N PRO A 124 -10.90 -0.65 1.12
CA PRO A 124 -11.78 -1.05 2.21
C PRO A 124 -13.15 -1.48 1.67
N VAL A 125 -13.60 -2.68 2.05
CA VAL A 125 -14.85 -3.28 1.59
C VAL A 125 -15.88 -3.27 2.72
N ILE A 126 -17.06 -2.71 2.45
CA ILE A 126 -18.22 -2.80 3.31
C ILE A 126 -18.92 -4.12 2.99
N GLY A 127 -18.74 -5.12 3.83
CA GLY A 127 -19.32 -6.44 3.68
C GLY A 127 -20.48 -6.71 4.63
N ASP A 128 -21.10 -7.88 4.48
CA ASP A 128 -22.27 -8.30 5.26
C ASP A 128 -22.00 -8.34 6.77
N TYR A 129 -20.76 -8.67 7.17
CA TYR A 129 -20.34 -8.75 8.58
C TYR A 129 -19.60 -7.50 9.06
N THR A 130 -19.62 -6.41 8.29
CA THR A 130 -19.06 -5.13 8.72
C THR A 130 -19.88 -4.56 9.88
N GLN A 131 -19.25 -4.27 11.00
CA GLN A 131 -19.94 -3.66 12.14
C GLN A 131 -20.35 -2.22 11.80
N GLY A 132 -21.62 -1.89 12.07
CA GLY A 132 -22.16 -0.56 11.77
C GLY A 132 -21.34 0.58 12.39
N GLY A 133 -21.06 1.58 11.58
CA GLY A 133 -20.25 2.75 11.97
C GLY A 133 -18.74 2.59 11.76
N SER A 134 -18.24 1.38 11.51
CA SER A 134 -16.81 1.19 11.22
C SER A 134 -16.38 1.89 9.93
N GLU A 135 -17.26 1.95 8.93
CA GLU A 135 -17.00 2.68 7.69
C GLU A 135 -16.83 4.19 7.89
N LYS A 136 -17.57 4.79 8.85
CA LYS A 136 -17.47 6.23 9.17
C LYS A 136 -16.12 6.59 9.81
N ALA A 137 -15.53 5.65 10.54
CA ALA A 137 -14.21 5.85 11.13
C ALA A 137 -13.10 5.91 10.06
N LEU A 138 -13.34 5.28 8.90
CA LEU A 138 -12.40 5.26 7.76
C LEU A 138 -12.49 6.51 6.87
N GLN A 139 -13.56 7.29 6.96
CA GLN A 139 -13.72 8.56 6.21
C GLN A 139 -12.77 9.67 6.69
N LYS A 140 -12.02 9.46 7.78
CA LYS A 140 -10.96 10.37 8.24
C LYS A 140 -9.65 10.06 7.51
N SER A 141 -9.54 10.43 6.25
CA SER A 141 -8.38 10.19 5.37
C SER A 141 -7.05 10.59 5.99
N ASP A 142 -6.99 11.76 6.64
CA ASP A 142 -5.77 12.32 7.23
C ASP A 142 -5.06 11.37 8.21
N ARG A 143 -5.83 10.54 8.93
CA ARG A 143 -5.26 9.57 9.88
C ARG A 143 -4.53 8.43 9.16
N PHE A 144 -5.12 7.88 8.13
CA PHE A 144 -4.52 6.80 7.34
C PHE A 144 -3.35 7.30 6.50
N GLU A 145 -3.44 8.48 5.93
CA GLU A 145 -2.31 9.12 5.23
C GLU A 145 -1.10 9.28 6.17
N ARG A 146 -1.35 9.67 7.42
CA ARG A 146 -0.29 9.75 8.43
C ARG A 146 0.31 8.38 8.74
N ILE A 147 -0.52 7.34 8.92
CA ILE A 147 -0.04 5.97 9.18
C ILE A 147 0.81 5.47 8.01
N VAL A 148 0.36 5.66 6.77
CA VAL A 148 1.11 5.29 5.56
C VAL A 148 2.45 6.01 5.52
N ARG A 149 2.47 7.32 5.76
CA ARG A 149 3.70 8.11 5.78
C ARG A 149 4.69 7.61 6.84
N GLU A 150 4.22 7.41 8.07
CA GLU A 150 5.04 6.90 9.18
C GLU A 150 5.58 5.50 8.89
N ALA A 151 4.76 4.59 8.37
CA ALA A 151 5.14 3.24 8.01
C ALA A 151 6.19 3.21 6.88
N ARG A 152 6.00 4.04 5.84
CA ARG A 152 6.98 4.19 4.75
C ARG A 152 8.31 4.74 5.24
N GLN A 153 8.29 5.75 6.11
CA GLN A 153 9.52 6.30 6.68
C GLN A 153 10.29 5.27 7.49
N GLN A 154 9.57 4.45 8.27
CA GLN A 154 10.16 3.44 9.13
C GLN A 154 10.71 2.23 8.33
N SER A 155 9.93 1.73 7.37
CA SER A 155 10.29 0.54 6.59
C SER A 155 11.23 0.82 5.41
N GLY A 156 11.32 2.07 4.97
CA GLY A 156 12.02 2.41 3.74
C GLY A 156 11.25 2.03 2.46
N SER A 157 9.94 1.73 2.55
CA SER A 157 9.14 1.36 1.40
C SER A 157 9.05 2.49 0.38
N LEU A 158 9.45 2.22 -0.86
CA LEU A 158 9.31 3.14 -2.00
C LEU A 158 7.87 3.20 -2.53
N VAL A 159 7.06 2.18 -2.21
CA VAL A 159 5.68 2.10 -2.67
C VAL A 159 4.81 3.10 -1.91
N ALA A 160 4.12 3.97 -2.65
CA ALA A 160 3.12 4.88 -2.08
C ALA A 160 1.78 4.15 -1.96
N THR A 161 1.56 3.46 -0.84
CA THR A 161 0.28 2.76 -0.59
C THR A 161 -0.89 3.72 -0.68
N LYS A 162 -1.78 3.51 -1.66
CA LYS A 162 -3.02 4.28 -1.81
C LYS A 162 -4.13 3.59 -1.03
N ILE A 163 -4.85 4.36 -0.22
CA ILE A 163 -6.05 3.88 0.47
C ILE A 163 -7.25 4.49 -0.23
N PHE A 164 -8.13 3.63 -0.73
CA PHE A 164 -9.37 4.06 -1.38
C PHE A 164 -10.48 4.29 -0.36
N GLU A 165 -11.49 5.06 -0.77
CA GLU A 165 -12.69 5.22 0.04
C GLU A 165 -13.44 3.90 0.21
N PRO A 166 -14.06 3.66 1.39
CA PRO A 166 -14.88 2.48 1.65
C PRO A 166 -16.00 2.32 0.64
N ARG A 167 -16.19 1.12 0.12
CA ARG A 167 -17.24 0.81 -0.84
C ARG A 167 -17.81 -0.59 -0.68
N LYS A 168 -19.01 -0.82 -1.19
CA LYS A 168 -19.61 -2.17 -1.23
C LYS A 168 -18.79 -3.09 -2.12
N LEU A 169 -18.86 -4.40 -1.91
CA LEU A 169 -18.04 -5.38 -2.63
C LEU A 169 -18.18 -5.27 -4.15
N SER A 170 -19.40 -5.10 -4.70
CA SER A 170 -19.59 -4.96 -6.14
C SER A 170 -18.79 -3.78 -6.72
N ALA A 171 -18.88 -2.61 -6.10
CA ALA A 171 -18.15 -1.41 -6.52
C ALA A 171 -16.62 -1.53 -6.28
N ALA A 172 -16.20 -2.33 -5.29
CA ALA A 172 -14.79 -2.64 -5.09
C ALA A 172 -14.25 -3.51 -6.22
N LEU A 173 -15.02 -4.50 -6.67
CA LEU A 173 -14.64 -5.38 -7.77
C LEU A 173 -14.58 -4.62 -9.11
N ASP A 174 -15.53 -3.70 -9.36
CA ASP A 174 -15.48 -2.84 -10.54
C ASP A 174 -14.20 -1.98 -10.55
N LEU A 175 -13.84 -1.41 -9.40
CA LEU A 175 -12.59 -0.67 -9.26
C LEU A 175 -11.36 -1.57 -9.52
N ILE A 176 -11.36 -2.81 -9.03
CA ILE A 176 -10.24 -3.75 -9.27
C ILE A 176 -10.09 -4.04 -10.76
N ASP A 177 -11.17 -4.24 -11.49
CA ASP A 177 -11.11 -4.47 -12.94
C ASP A 177 -10.53 -3.27 -13.69
N GLU A 178 -10.71 -2.05 -13.16
CA GLU A 178 -10.12 -0.82 -13.69
C GLU A 178 -8.64 -0.65 -13.38
N ILE A 179 -8.25 -0.81 -12.08
CA ILE A 179 -6.88 -0.48 -11.63
C ILE A 179 -5.89 -1.63 -11.73
N ALA A 180 -6.35 -2.86 -11.84
CA ALA A 180 -5.53 -4.07 -11.91
C ALA A 180 -6.08 -5.07 -12.95
N PRO A 181 -6.27 -4.67 -14.22
CA PRO A 181 -6.72 -5.58 -15.26
C PRO A 181 -5.71 -6.71 -15.45
N GLY A 182 -6.19 -7.94 -15.65
CA GLY A 182 -5.31 -9.12 -15.83
C GLY A 182 -4.58 -9.60 -14.58
N ALA A 183 -4.82 -8.99 -13.42
CA ALA A 183 -4.20 -9.40 -12.16
C ALA A 183 -4.62 -10.81 -11.75
N LEU A 184 -3.73 -11.53 -11.06
CA LEU A 184 -4.13 -12.69 -10.28
C LEU A 184 -5.08 -12.24 -9.17
N LYS A 185 -6.24 -12.92 -9.05
CA LYS A 185 -7.29 -12.58 -8.09
C LYS A 185 -7.54 -13.75 -7.14
N ALA A 186 -7.38 -13.52 -5.84
CA ALA A 186 -7.63 -14.52 -4.80
C ALA A 186 -8.39 -13.91 -3.61
N PHE A 187 -9.16 -14.72 -2.90
CA PHE A 187 -9.72 -14.34 -1.61
C PHE A 187 -9.47 -15.45 -0.57
N LEU A 188 -9.12 -15.02 0.64
CA LEU A 188 -8.86 -15.95 1.74
C LEU A 188 -10.17 -16.44 2.34
N TYR A 189 -10.29 -17.77 2.42
CA TYR A 189 -11.49 -18.41 2.94
C TYR A 189 -11.12 -19.62 3.77
N GLU A 190 -11.64 -19.73 5.00
CA GLU A 190 -11.24 -20.75 5.96
C GLU A 190 -11.82 -22.14 5.68
N ARG A 191 -12.87 -22.25 4.84
CA ARG A 191 -13.51 -23.52 4.53
C ARG A 191 -12.76 -24.29 3.45
N THR A 192 -11.88 -25.18 3.86
CA THR A 192 -10.93 -25.89 3.01
C THR A 192 -11.55 -26.77 1.93
N GLU A 193 -12.78 -27.24 2.12
CA GLU A 193 -13.49 -28.12 1.16
C GLU A 193 -13.76 -27.50 -0.22
N LYS A 194 -13.73 -26.15 -0.30
CA LYS A 194 -14.02 -25.39 -1.51
C LYS A 194 -12.87 -24.48 -1.92
N THR A 195 -11.69 -24.70 -1.39
CA THR A 195 -10.54 -23.82 -1.58
C THR A 195 -9.30 -24.59 -1.99
N VAL A 196 -8.33 -23.91 -2.58
CA VAL A 196 -7.00 -24.47 -2.88
C VAL A 196 -5.94 -23.78 -2.02
N PRO A 197 -4.82 -24.44 -1.71
CA PRO A 197 -3.70 -23.76 -1.04
C PRO A 197 -3.23 -22.55 -1.85
N LEU A 198 -2.97 -21.43 -1.17
CA LEU A 198 -2.51 -20.21 -1.85
C LEU A 198 -1.28 -20.48 -2.73
N ALA A 199 -0.30 -21.24 -2.25
CA ALA A 199 0.89 -21.59 -3.02
C ALA A 199 0.55 -22.29 -4.35
N ALA A 200 -0.40 -23.24 -4.33
CA ALA A 200 -0.84 -23.93 -5.54
C ALA A 200 -1.56 -22.98 -6.51
N ALA A 201 -2.36 -22.05 -5.99
CA ALA A 201 -3.02 -21.04 -6.82
C ALA A 201 -2.01 -20.12 -7.52
N LEU A 202 -0.93 -19.74 -6.83
CA LEU A 202 0.14 -18.91 -7.37
C LEU A 202 0.97 -19.66 -8.43
N GLU A 203 1.31 -20.93 -8.19
CA GLU A 203 2.04 -21.75 -9.16
C GLU A 203 1.29 -21.93 -10.48
N LEU A 204 -0.03 -22.13 -10.44
CA LEU A 204 -0.86 -22.29 -11.63
C LEU A 204 -0.87 -21.04 -12.52
N GLU A 205 -0.54 -19.89 -11.98
CA GLU A 205 -0.53 -18.61 -12.68
C GLU A 205 0.89 -18.14 -13.08
N LYS A 206 1.93 -18.88 -12.68
CA LYS A 206 3.28 -18.59 -13.15
C LYS A 206 3.34 -18.67 -14.68
N GLY A 207 3.83 -17.61 -15.31
CA GLY A 207 3.97 -17.53 -16.77
C GLY A 207 2.68 -17.22 -17.55
N ARG A 208 1.55 -17.00 -16.88
CA ARG A 208 0.27 -16.65 -17.52
C ARG A 208 -0.15 -15.18 -17.35
N ARG A 209 0.67 -14.40 -16.65
CA ARG A 209 0.29 -13.04 -16.26
C ARG A 209 0.65 -12.04 -17.35
N ASP A 210 -0.33 -11.25 -17.76
CA ASP A 210 -0.12 -10.09 -18.63
C ASP A 210 0.42 -8.90 -17.84
N ASN A 211 0.29 -8.94 -16.51
CA ASN A 211 0.89 -7.97 -15.61
C ASN A 211 1.26 -8.62 -14.25
N ASP A 212 2.25 -8.08 -13.57
CA ASP A 212 2.75 -8.57 -12.28
C ASP A 212 1.88 -8.17 -11.07
N ALA A 213 0.59 -7.91 -11.27
CA ALA A 213 -0.31 -7.54 -10.19
C ALA A 213 -0.99 -8.77 -9.58
N CYS A 214 -1.14 -8.75 -8.25
CA CYS A 214 -1.93 -9.71 -7.50
C CYS A 214 -2.91 -8.98 -6.59
N VAL A 215 -4.19 -9.32 -6.72
CA VAL A 215 -5.27 -8.83 -5.87
C VAL A 215 -5.65 -9.93 -4.89
N TYR A 216 -5.60 -9.65 -3.61
CA TYR A 216 -6.03 -10.58 -2.58
C TYR A 216 -7.05 -9.95 -1.63
N ALA A 217 -8.09 -10.71 -1.28
CA ALA A 217 -9.14 -10.25 -0.39
C ALA A 217 -9.08 -10.97 0.96
N VAL A 218 -9.32 -10.21 2.03
CA VAL A 218 -9.31 -10.70 3.42
C VAL A 218 -10.57 -10.25 4.12
N GLY A 219 -11.28 -11.20 4.75
CA GLY A 219 -12.49 -10.94 5.51
C GLY A 219 -12.27 -10.07 6.74
N SER A 220 -13.36 -9.57 7.31
CA SER A 220 -13.38 -8.97 8.66
C SER A 220 -13.30 -10.05 9.74
N GLU A 221 -13.58 -9.70 11.01
CA GLU A 221 -13.64 -10.70 12.10
C GLU A 221 -14.74 -11.77 11.88
N GLY A 222 -15.79 -11.43 11.13
CA GLY A 222 -16.85 -12.37 10.75
C GLY A 222 -16.56 -13.19 9.49
N GLY A 223 -15.41 -12.94 8.85
CA GLY A 223 -15.05 -13.60 7.59
C GLY A 223 -15.72 -12.96 6.37
N ILE A 224 -15.97 -13.77 5.36
CA ILE A 224 -16.65 -13.44 4.09
C ILE A 224 -17.93 -14.26 4.02
N SER A 225 -19.05 -13.65 3.70
CA SER A 225 -20.34 -14.33 3.63
C SER A 225 -20.44 -15.25 2.39
N PRO A 226 -21.35 -16.24 2.39
CA PRO A 226 -21.54 -17.11 1.21
C PRO A 226 -21.90 -16.34 -0.06
N SER A 227 -22.75 -15.31 0.04
CA SER A 227 -23.13 -14.44 -1.09
C SER A 227 -21.95 -13.64 -1.63
N GLU A 228 -21.07 -13.16 -0.75
CA GLU A 228 -19.84 -12.47 -1.13
C GLU A 228 -18.83 -13.43 -1.79
N CYS A 229 -18.73 -14.67 -1.32
CA CYS A 229 -17.93 -15.71 -1.97
C CYS A 229 -18.42 -15.99 -3.39
N GLU A 230 -19.73 -16.12 -3.61
CA GLU A 230 -20.30 -16.30 -4.94
C GLU A 230 -19.96 -15.14 -5.88
N LEU A 231 -20.04 -13.91 -5.36
CA LEU A 231 -19.69 -12.72 -6.13
C LEU A 231 -18.19 -12.69 -6.50
N PHE A 232 -17.30 -13.07 -5.60
CA PHE A 232 -15.87 -13.20 -5.89
C PHE A 232 -15.62 -14.23 -7.00
N LEU A 233 -16.23 -15.43 -6.88
CA LEU A 233 -16.07 -16.49 -7.87
C LEU A 233 -16.58 -16.06 -9.25
N ALA A 234 -17.73 -15.35 -9.32
CA ALA A 234 -18.29 -14.83 -10.55
C ALA A 234 -17.37 -13.76 -11.22
N ARG A 235 -16.50 -13.11 -10.44
CA ARG A 235 -15.51 -12.12 -10.93
C ARG A 235 -14.11 -12.72 -11.13
N GLY A 236 -14.00 -14.06 -11.17
CA GLY A 236 -12.74 -14.77 -11.47
C GLY A 236 -11.74 -14.84 -10.33
N PHE A 237 -12.15 -14.54 -9.10
CA PHE A 237 -11.31 -14.76 -7.93
C PHE A 237 -11.24 -16.24 -7.58
N LYS A 238 -10.07 -16.69 -7.13
CA LYS A 238 -9.88 -18.03 -6.59
C LYS A 238 -10.04 -18.03 -5.06
N ALA A 239 -10.84 -18.93 -4.55
CA ALA A 239 -10.92 -19.16 -3.11
C ALA A 239 -9.67 -19.92 -2.65
N VAL A 240 -8.91 -19.34 -1.72
CA VAL A 240 -7.65 -19.89 -1.25
C VAL A 240 -7.59 -19.97 0.26
N HIS A 241 -6.78 -20.92 0.77
CA HIS A 241 -6.48 -21.06 2.20
C HIS A 241 -4.97 -21.17 2.44
N PHE A 242 -4.59 -21.02 3.69
CA PHE A 242 -3.24 -21.34 4.16
C PHE A 242 -3.23 -22.72 4.82
N ASN A 243 -2.16 -23.47 4.64
CA ASN A 243 -1.93 -24.72 5.37
C ASN A 243 -1.46 -24.42 6.82
N THR A 244 -2.27 -23.68 7.55
CA THR A 244 -2.00 -23.26 8.93
C THR A 244 -3.30 -23.09 9.71
N ASN A 245 -3.21 -22.61 10.95
CA ASN A 245 -4.37 -22.28 11.77
C ASN A 245 -5.21 -21.16 11.13
N ILE A 246 -6.47 -21.04 11.59
CA ILE A 246 -7.30 -19.89 11.23
C ILE A 246 -6.66 -18.62 11.78
N LEU A 247 -6.30 -17.70 10.90
CA LEU A 247 -5.66 -16.45 11.24
C LEU A 247 -6.69 -15.35 11.50
N ARG A 248 -6.39 -14.46 12.42
CA ARG A 248 -7.16 -13.21 12.56
C ARG A 248 -7.00 -12.35 11.32
N CYS A 249 -7.97 -11.50 11.00
CA CYS A 249 -7.97 -10.70 9.78
C CYS A 249 -6.69 -9.86 9.61
N GLU A 250 -6.19 -9.25 10.70
CA GLU A 250 -4.94 -8.49 10.69
C GLU A 250 -3.70 -9.35 10.40
N THR A 251 -3.69 -10.58 10.93
CA THR A 251 -2.61 -11.54 10.67
C THR A 251 -2.72 -12.12 9.27
N ALA A 252 -3.94 -12.44 8.82
CA ALA A 252 -4.18 -12.97 7.49
C ALA A 252 -3.77 -12.01 6.38
N ALA A 253 -4.03 -10.71 6.56
CA ALA A 253 -3.65 -9.67 5.60
C ALA A 253 -2.12 -9.59 5.43
N LEU A 254 -1.37 -9.59 6.55
CA LEU A 254 0.09 -9.57 6.55
C LEU A 254 0.69 -10.87 5.98
N TYR A 255 0.18 -12.01 6.46
CA TYR A 255 0.67 -13.32 6.04
C TYR A 255 0.46 -13.54 4.53
N ALA A 256 -0.70 -13.15 3.99
CA ALA A 256 -0.97 -13.21 2.56
C ALA A 256 -0.01 -12.33 1.76
N ALA A 257 0.20 -11.08 2.17
CA ALA A 257 1.14 -10.20 1.50
C ALA A 257 2.54 -10.82 1.41
N ALA A 258 3.06 -11.32 2.53
CA ALA A 258 4.38 -11.95 2.59
C ALA A 258 4.47 -13.23 1.74
N ALA A 259 3.45 -14.10 1.80
CA ALA A 259 3.41 -15.34 1.03
C ALA A 259 3.36 -15.09 -0.48
N ILE A 260 2.52 -14.12 -0.91
CA ILE A 260 2.40 -13.74 -2.31
C ILE A 260 3.72 -13.13 -2.81
N GLN A 261 4.30 -12.19 -2.08
CA GLN A 261 5.60 -11.60 -2.45
C GLN A 261 6.68 -12.65 -2.61
N SER A 262 6.85 -13.54 -1.61
CA SER A 262 7.84 -14.61 -1.66
C SER A 262 7.66 -15.54 -2.86
N ALA A 263 6.42 -15.79 -3.29
CA ALA A 263 6.14 -16.65 -4.44
C ALA A 263 6.32 -15.93 -5.79
N LEU A 264 6.19 -14.59 -5.80
CA LEU A 264 6.28 -13.79 -7.03
C LEU A 264 7.70 -13.26 -7.30
N ASP A 265 8.51 -13.11 -6.26
CA ASP A 265 9.91 -12.64 -6.34
C ASP A 265 10.90 -13.80 -6.67
N ASN A 266 10.41 -15.06 -6.70
CA ASN A 266 11.14 -16.26 -7.11
C ASN A 266 10.72 -16.69 -8.52
#